data_73411c640820682537074aed8191a77e
#
_entry.id   73411c640820682537074aed8191a77e
#
_cell.length_a   1.000
_cell.length_b   1.000
_cell.length_c   1.000
_cell.angle_alpha   90.00
_cell.angle_beta   90.00
_cell.angle_gamma   90.00
#
_symmetry.space_group_name_H-M   'P 1'
#
loop_
_entity.id
_entity.type
_entity.pdbx_description
1 polymer ?
#
loop_
_entity_poly.entity_id
_entity_poly.type
_entity_poly.pdbx_seq_one_letter_code
_entity_poly.pdbx_strand_id
1 'polypeptide(L)'
;MDSVYIFPRKKFDQQVREITLEHCMMKTVLVIGGGGREHAIVDALSRSPQVGKIYCAPGNAGIAELAECVPLKELQIAELKEFAIAHEVDLTVVGPEVPLSAGIADEFRTAGLRIFGPSAAAARIEASKDFAKALMARHNIPTAAYRTFSDFDAAWEYVRAGKFPVVLKYDGLAAGKGVVIPETPAEAEQALKDMLLDECFGKGKVVVEEFLTGPEFSFMCFVDGLVVTPMVLSQDHKRAFEGDKGPNTGGMGAYSPVPIIPQEDIDFALEHILKPVAAAMVAEGCPFQGVLYGGLMKTPDGPKVIEFNCRFGDPETEVVLPRLLTDIYDVFSAVADGTPMPELSWSPEVTMGFVMASKGYPGSYQKGFPIVLPEIAAVRVYHMGTKCEEGVLKTAGGRVLMVVGSGKTLQEAHDLALETVRNIQCDNLFYRSDIGWRVL
;
A
#
# COMPACT_ATOMS: atom_id res chain seq x y z
N MET A 1 62.36 12.35 -28.01
CA MET A 1 61.78 13.60 -27.46
C MET A 1 60.34 13.26 -27.07
N ASP A 2 60.20 12.89 -25.79
CA ASP A 2 58.92 12.41 -25.24
C ASP A 2 58.16 13.61 -24.70
N SER A 3 57.03 13.90 -25.31
CA SER A 3 56.14 14.96 -24.83
C SER A 3 55.28 14.39 -23.71
N VAL A 4 55.63 14.70 -22.47
CA VAL A 4 54.81 14.45 -21.28
C VAL A 4 53.67 15.48 -21.23
N TYR A 5 52.45 15.00 -21.50
CA TYR A 5 51.25 15.82 -21.29
C TYR A 5 50.96 15.95 -19.76
N ILE A 6 51.26 17.11 -19.20
CA ILE A 6 50.91 17.45 -17.81
C ILE A 6 49.48 18.01 -17.84
N PHE A 7 48.51 17.21 -17.37
CA PHE A 7 47.19 17.69 -17.07
C PHE A 7 47.26 18.68 -15.90
N PRO A 8 46.60 19.85 -15.96
CA PRO A 8 46.65 20.83 -14.88
C PRO A 8 45.93 20.29 -13.62
N ARG A 9 46.72 20.03 -12.57
CA ARG A 9 46.28 19.55 -11.25
C ARG A 9 45.04 20.31 -10.71
N LYS A 10 44.87 21.59 -11.00
CA LYS A 10 43.73 22.41 -10.56
C LYS A 10 42.36 21.93 -11.07
N LYS A 11 42.26 21.38 -12.29
CA LYS A 11 40.99 20.83 -12.83
C LYS A 11 40.63 19.51 -12.19
N PHE A 12 41.62 18.66 -11.90
CA PHE A 12 41.40 17.37 -11.23
C PHE A 12 40.96 17.58 -9.77
N ASP A 13 41.61 18.49 -9.05
CA ASP A 13 41.24 18.83 -7.65
C ASP A 13 39.84 19.48 -7.57
N GLN A 14 39.44 20.28 -8.56
CA GLN A 14 38.10 20.87 -8.62
C GLN A 14 37.05 19.82 -8.91
N GLN A 15 37.29 18.92 -9.84
CA GLN A 15 36.37 17.84 -10.20
C GLN A 15 36.22 16.80 -9.08
N VAL A 16 37.32 16.49 -8.37
CA VAL A 16 37.28 15.63 -7.16
C VAL A 16 36.52 16.32 -6.01
N ARG A 17 36.68 17.65 -5.85
CA ARG A 17 35.93 18.43 -4.85
C ARG A 17 34.44 18.52 -5.20
N GLU A 18 34.10 18.70 -6.48
CA GLU A 18 32.69 18.71 -6.95
C GLU A 18 32.05 17.33 -6.75
N ILE A 19 32.73 16.25 -7.13
CA ILE A 19 32.27 14.87 -6.89
C ILE A 19 32.12 14.57 -5.39
N THR A 20 33.06 15.08 -4.55
CA THR A 20 33.00 14.88 -3.10
C THR A 20 31.92 15.73 -2.45
N LEU A 21 31.64 16.94 -2.97
CA LEU A 21 30.55 17.81 -2.52
C LEU A 21 29.19 17.28 -2.95
N GLU A 22 29.06 16.75 -4.17
CA GLU A 22 27.84 16.07 -4.63
C GLU A 22 27.55 14.81 -3.78
N HIS A 23 28.57 14.00 -3.45
CA HIS A 23 28.42 12.86 -2.56
C HIS A 23 28.07 13.24 -1.10
N CYS A 24 28.55 14.39 -0.62
CA CYS A 24 28.18 14.94 0.71
C CYS A 24 26.73 15.50 0.76
N MET A 25 26.06 15.64 -0.38
CA MET A 25 24.68 16.15 -0.47
C MET A 25 23.63 15.09 -0.75
N MET A 26 24.04 13.83 -1.02
CA MET A 26 23.10 12.74 -1.28
C MET A 26 22.36 12.30 -0.02
N LYS A 27 21.07 12.03 -0.16
CA LYS A 27 20.17 11.73 0.94
C LYS A 27 20.19 10.27 1.34
N THR A 28 20.07 10.01 2.63
CA THR A 28 19.91 8.69 3.21
C THR A 28 18.45 8.48 3.60
N VAL A 29 17.81 7.43 3.08
CA VAL A 29 16.40 7.13 3.35
C VAL A 29 16.27 5.77 4.03
N LEU A 30 15.41 5.69 5.04
CA LEU A 30 15.01 4.45 5.70
C LEU A 30 13.57 4.12 5.32
N VAL A 31 13.33 2.94 4.72
CA VAL A 31 12.00 2.43 4.44
C VAL A 31 11.65 1.35 5.47
N ILE A 32 10.50 1.49 6.14
CA ILE A 32 10.01 0.50 7.11
C ILE A 32 9.03 -0.43 6.44
N GLY A 33 9.28 -1.73 6.55
CA GLY A 33 8.47 -2.82 5.98
C GLY A 33 9.28 -3.72 5.07
N GLY A 34 8.64 -4.71 4.45
CA GLY A 34 9.35 -5.69 3.63
C GLY A 34 8.45 -6.41 2.61
N GLY A 35 7.31 -5.81 2.25
CA GLY A 35 6.36 -6.30 1.25
C GLY A 35 6.62 -5.77 -0.16
N GLY A 36 5.70 -6.04 -1.06
CA GLY A 36 5.74 -5.55 -2.45
C GLY A 36 5.61 -4.04 -2.54
N ARG A 37 4.74 -3.46 -1.73
CA ARG A 37 4.59 -2.02 -1.56
C ARG A 37 5.93 -1.35 -1.21
N GLU A 38 6.64 -1.86 -0.20
CA GLU A 38 7.94 -1.33 0.20
C GLU A 38 8.97 -1.53 -0.90
N HIS A 39 8.94 -2.65 -1.62
CA HIS A 39 9.82 -2.85 -2.78
C HIS A 39 9.55 -1.80 -3.88
N ALA A 40 8.29 -1.50 -4.18
CA ALA A 40 7.93 -0.47 -5.16
C ALA A 40 8.34 0.96 -4.69
N ILE A 41 8.25 1.23 -3.38
CA ILE A 41 8.75 2.49 -2.79
C ILE A 41 10.28 2.58 -2.92
N VAL A 42 11.00 1.51 -2.58
CA VAL A 42 12.47 1.44 -2.71
C VAL A 42 12.89 1.59 -4.17
N ASP A 43 12.22 0.91 -5.11
CA ASP A 43 12.47 1.06 -6.55
C ASP A 43 12.25 2.52 -7.01
N ALA A 44 11.18 3.18 -6.55
CA ALA A 44 10.94 4.58 -6.87
C ALA A 44 12.01 5.52 -6.29
N LEU A 45 12.43 5.32 -5.04
CA LEU A 45 13.48 6.08 -4.38
C LEU A 45 14.86 5.86 -5.01
N SER A 46 15.15 4.65 -5.49
CA SER A 46 16.44 4.34 -6.15
C SER A 46 16.63 5.07 -7.47
N ARG A 47 15.55 5.56 -8.07
CA ARG A 47 15.60 6.39 -9.29
C ARG A 47 15.75 7.89 -9.01
N SER A 48 15.64 8.31 -7.74
CA SER A 48 15.83 9.70 -7.37
C SER A 48 17.31 10.09 -7.47
N PRO A 49 17.66 11.17 -8.19
CA PRO A 49 19.03 11.66 -8.24
C PRO A 49 19.51 12.24 -6.92
N GLN A 50 18.62 12.45 -5.95
CA GLN A 50 18.92 13.00 -4.63
C GLN A 50 19.27 11.91 -3.61
N VAL A 51 18.86 10.65 -3.84
CA VAL A 51 19.01 9.55 -2.90
C VAL A 51 20.28 8.77 -3.20
N GLY A 52 21.23 8.79 -2.25
CA GLY A 52 22.48 8.05 -2.37
C GLY A 52 22.51 6.75 -1.59
N LYS A 53 21.68 6.65 -0.55
CA LYS A 53 21.63 5.46 0.30
C LYS A 53 20.18 5.16 0.71
N ILE A 54 19.81 3.89 0.56
CA ILE A 54 18.52 3.39 1.04
C ILE A 54 18.78 2.25 2.01
N TYR A 55 18.17 2.33 3.18
CA TYR A 55 18.01 1.24 4.14
C TYR A 55 16.57 0.77 4.11
N CYS A 56 16.34 -0.53 4.32
CA CYS A 56 14.99 -1.07 4.45
C CYS A 56 14.92 -2.05 5.62
N ALA A 57 13.93 -1.89 6.50
CA ALA A 57 13.78 -2.68 7.71
C ALA A 57 12.37 -3.34 7.81
N PRO A 58 12.26 -4.68 7.74
CA PRO A 58 13.35 -5.64 7.57
C PRO A 58 13.77 -5.85 6.10
N GLY A 59 12.97 -5.39 5.11
CA GLY A 59 13.16 -5.65 3.70
C GLY A 59 12.85 -7.10 3.30
N ASN A 60 13.24 -7.44 2.07
CA ASN A 60 13.12 -8.79 1.49
C ASN A 60 14.22 -9.03 0.44
N ALA A 61 14.23 -10.21 -0.19
CA ALA A 61 15.29 -10.60 -1.13
C ALA A 61 15.41 -9.68 -2.35
N GLY A 62 14.30 -9.15 -2.88
CA GLY A 62 14.35 -8.22 -4.01
C GLY A 62 14.74 -6.80 -3.60
N ILE A 63 14.28 -6.34 -2.44
CA ILE A 63 14.70 -5.06 -1.87
C ILE A 63 16.21 -5.02 -1.63
N ALA A 64 16.81 -6.16 -1.23
CA ALA A 64 18.25 -6.28 -0.99
C ALA A 64 19.12 -6.05 -2.25
N GLU A 65 18.55 -6.06 -3.44
CA GLU A 65 19.24 -5.70 -4.68
C GLU A 65 19.37 -4.18 -4.89
N LEU A 66 18.49 -3.40 -4.24
CA LEU A 66 18.38 -1.95 -4.40
C LEU A 66 18.75 -1.17 -3.11
N ALA A 67 18.67 -1.81 -1.96
CA ALA A 67 18.83 -1.20 -0.64
C ALA A 67 19.56 -2.12 0.33
N GLU A 68 20.12 -1.56 1.38
CA GLU A 68 20.65 -2.35 2.49
C GLU A 68 19.54 -2.76 3.45
N CYS A 69 19.27 -4.07 3.51
CA CYS A 69 18.27 -4.60 4.43
C CYS A 69 18.82 -4.68 5.86
N VAL A 70 18.04 -4.12 6.80
CA VAL A 70 18.40 -4.05 8.22
C VAL A 70 17.54 -5.05 9.00
N PRO A 71 18.10 -5.95 9.84
CA PRO A 71 17.33 -7.00 10.50
C PRO A 71 16.53 -6.47 11.72
N LEU A 72 15.82 -5.37 11.55
CA LEU A 72 14.89 -4.79 12.52
C LEU A 72 13.46 -4.98 12.04
N LYS A 73 12.57 -5.43 12.93
CA LYS A 73 11.15 -5.58 12.64
C LYS A 73 10.43 -4.24 12.76
N GLU A 74 9.29 -4.11 12.11
CA GLU A 74 8.52 -2.87 12.02
C GLU A 74 8.05 -2.32 13.38
N LEU A 75 7.86 -3.19 14.37
CA LEU A 75 7.45 -2.82 15.74
C LEU A 75 8.63 -2.56 16.71
N GLN A 76 9.86 -2.73 16.28
CA GLN A 76 11.05 -2.36 17.07
C GLN A 76 11.31 -0.84 16.94
N ILE A 77 10.32 -0.04 17.34
CA ILE A 77 10.29 1.42 17.09
C ILE A 77 11.49 2.12 17.74
N ALA A 78 11.88 1.71 18.96
CA ALA A 78 13.01 2.31 19.67
C ALA A 78 14.32 2.04 18.92
N GLU A 79 14.57 0.79 18.51
CA GLU A 79 15.78 0.39 17.79
C GLU A 79 15.81 1.00 16.38
N LEU A 80 14.68 1.12 15.71
CA LEU A 80 14.55 1.80 14.40
C LEU A 80 14.89 3.28 14.52
N LYS A 81 14.46 3.95 15.60
CA LYS A 81 14.79 5.34 15.91
C LYS A 81 16.30 5.51 16.19
N GLU A 82 16.88 4.65 17.01
CA GLU A 82 18.32 4.65 17.28
C GLU A 82 19.13 4.40 16.01
N PHE A 83 18.70 3.47 15.17
CA PHE A 83 19.29 3.21 13.86
C PHE A 83 19.26 4.47 12.98
N ALA A 84 18.11 5.13 12.87
CA ALA A 84 17.96 6.34 12.06
C ALA A 84 18.90 7.47 12.53
N ILE A 85 19.08 7.64 13.84
CA ILE A 85 20.00 8.61 14.41
C ILE A 85 21.46 8.23 14.09
N ALA A 86 21.83 6.98 14.33
CA ALA A 86 23.21 6.51 14.17
C ALA A 86 23.69 6.53 12.71
N HIS A 87 22.77 6.41 11.75
CA HIS A 87 23.07 6.39 10.31
C HIS A 87 22.70 7.71 9.61
N GLU A 88 22.43 8.77 10.37
CA GLU A 88 22.11 10.11 9.86
C GLU A 88 21.02 10.06 8.77
N VAL A 89 19.93 9.32 9.01
CA VAL A 89 18.82 9.15 8.07
C VAL A 89 18.12 10.50 7.85
N ASP A 90 18.12 10.98 6.61
CA ASP A 90 17.47 12.24 6.23
C ASP A 90 15.94 12.14 6.23
N LEU A 91 15.39 10.98 5.90
CA LEU A 91 13.95 10.75 5.82
C LEU A 91 13.62 9.27 6.08
N THR A 92 12.61 9.02 6.92
CA THR A 92 12.04 7.69 7.11
C THR A 92 10.67 7.60 6.43
N VAL A 93 10.41 6.52 5.70
CA VAL A 93 9.14 6.24 5.01
C VAL A 93 8.54 4.97 5.59
N VAL A 94 7.30 5.04 6.08
CA VAL A 94 6.63 3.89 6.70
C VAL A 94 5.66 3.26 5.72
N GLY A 95 5.87 1.99 5.40
CA GLY A 95 5.01 1.24 4.49
C GLY A 95 3.74 0.69 5.16
N PRO A 96 3.84 -0.18 6.21
CA PRO A 96 2.70 -0.87 6.79
C PRO A 96 1.96 -0.04 7.85
N GLU A 97 0.68 -0.38 8.07
CA GLU A 97 -0.22 0.29 9.01
C GLU A 97 0.09 0.00 10.48
N VAL A 98 0.66 -1.17 10.77
CA VAL A 98 0.87 -1.63 12.16
C VAL A 98 1.81 -0.71 12.94
N PRO A 99 3.03 -0.37 12.45
CA PRO A 99 3.90 0.58 13.14
C PRO A 99 3.32 2.01 13.17
N LEU A 100 2.54 2.43 12.17
CA LEU A 100 1.85 3.73 12.18
C LEU A 100 0.85 3.80 13.33
N SER A 101 0.01 2.78 13.47
CA SER A 101 -0.95 2.67 14.58
C SER A 101 -0.26 2.53 15.93
N ALA A 102 0.95 1.98 15.97
CA ALA A 102 1.77 1.89 17.18
C ALA A 102 2.53 3.20 17.53
N GLY A 103 2.43 4.24 16.68
CA GLY A 103 2.99 5.56 16.97
C GLY A 103 4.42 5.80 16.52
N ILE A 104 4.95 5.03 15.57
CA ILE A 104 6.31 5.24 15.06
C ILE A 104 6.53 6.68 14.57
N ALA A 105 5.52 7.28 13.90
CA ALA A 105 5.64 8.65 13.42
C ALA A 105 5.72 9.68 14.56
N ASP A 106 4.98 9.44 15.64
CA ASP A 106 5.00 10.31 16.82
C ASP A 106 6.35 10.25 17.54
N GLU A 107 6.91 9.04 17.71
CA GLU A 107 8.23 8.81 18.31
C GLU A 107 9.37 9.46 17.52
N PHE A 108 9.34 9.34 16.19
CA PHE A 108 10.36 9.92 15.32
C PHE A 108 10.30 11.45 15.32
N ARG A 109 9.09 12.02 15.18
CA ARG A 109 8.91 13.49 15.25
C ARG A 109 9.33 14.07 16.60
N THR A 110 9.02 13.37 17.70
CA THR A 110 9.46 13.78 19.05
C THR A 110 10.99 13.80 19.17
N ALA A 111 11.68 12.91 18.46
CA ALA A 111 13.13 12.87 18.38
C ALA A 111 13.74 13.86 17.36
N GLY A 112 12.91 14.66 16.67
CA GLY A 112 13.36 15.59 15.63
C GLY A 112 13.74 14.91 14.31
N LEU A 113 13.32 13.65 14.10
CA LEU A 113 13.58 12.90 12.88
C LEU A 113 12.42 13.11 11.89
N ARG A 114 12.78 13.29 10.62
CA ARG A 114 11.82 13.44 9.53
C ARG A 114 11.22 12.08 9.18
N ILE A 115 9.89 12.03 9.08
CA ILE A 115 9.17 10.80 8.81
C ILE A 115 7.93 11.06 7.95
N PHE A 116 7.77 10.25 6.90
CA PHE A 116 6.59 10.20 6.06
C PHE A 116 5.66 9.10 6.56
N GLY A 117 4.51 9.50 7.08
CA GLY A 117 3.48 8.64 7.63
C GLY A 117 2.64 9.38 8.68
N PRO A 118 1.35 9.03 8.87
CA PRO A 118 0.46 9.66 9.82
C PRO A 118 0.86 9.35 11.27
N SER A 119 0.43 10.22 12.19
CA SER A 119 0.47 9.96 13.64
C SER A 119 -0.42 8.77 14.00
N ALA A 120 -0.23 8.19 15.19
CA ALA A 120 -1.12 7.14 15.69
C ALA A 120 -2.58 7.61 15.77
N ALA A 121 -2.80 8.86 16.14
CA ALA A 121 -4.13 9.46 16.18
C ALA A 121 -4.79 9.50 14.80
N ALA A 122 -4.04 9.84 13.75
CA ALA A 122 -4.52 9.88 12.38
C ALA A 122 -4.63 8.46 11.77
N ALA A 123 -3.74 7.54 12.12
CA ALA A 123 -3.78 6.15 11.66
C ALA A 123 -5.05 5.39 12.12
N ARG A 124 -5.77 5.91 13.10
CA ARG A 124 -7.09 5.38 13.51
C ARG A 124 -8.11 5.33 12.37
N ILE A 125 -7.94 6.10 11.31
CA ILE A 125 -8.83 6.05 10.13
C ILE A 125 -8.84 4.66 9.46
N GLU A 126 -7.75 3.88 9.60
CA GLU A 126 -7.65 2.48 9.18
C GLU A 126 -7.81 1.52 10.37
N ALA A 127 -7.18 1.83 11.50
CA ALA A 127 -7.11 0.94 12.66
C ALA A 127 -8.47 0.74 13.36
N SER A 128 -9.40 1.68 13.24
CA SER A 128 -10.75 1.58 13.79
C SER A 128 -11.80 1.94 12.73
N LYS A 129 -12.55 0.94 12.31
CA LYS A 129 -13.67 1.12 11.38
C LYS A 129 -14.81 1.90 12.01
N ASP A 130 -15.03 1.71 13.31
CA ASP A 130 -16.00 2.50 14.11
C ASP A 130 -15.62 4.00 14.10
N PHE A 131 -14.34 4.33 14.33
CA PHE A 131 -13.86 5.71 14.23
C PHE A 131 -14.07 6.30 12.83
N ALA A 132 -13.65 5.57 11.78
CA ALA A 132 -13.79 6.02 10.40
C ALA A 132 -15.27 6.27 10.04
N LYS A 133 -16.16 5.35 10.40
CA LYS A 133 -17.60 5.49 10.16
C LYS A 133 -18.21 6.65 10.92
N ALA A 134 -17.85 6.81 12.20
CA ALA A 134 -18.33 7.92 13.01
C ALA A 134 -17.85 9.28 12.47
N LEU A 135 -16.57 9.37 12.01
CA LEU A 135 -16.05 10.55 11.35
C LEU A 135 -16.86 10.88 10.08
N MET A 136 -17.05 9.90 9.20
CA MET A 136 -17.82 10.08 7.96
C MET A 136 -19.27 10.53 8.25
N ALA A 137 -19.92 9.94 9.24
CA ALA A 137 -21.28 10.32 9.62
C ALA A 137 -21.37 11.77 10.15
N ARG A 138 -20.43 12.19 11.01
CA ARG A 138 -20.41 13.57 11.56
C ARG A 138 -20.16 14.63 10.48
N HIS A 139 -19.39 14.29 9.46
CA HIS A 139 -18.98 15.21 8.40
C HIS A 139 -19.73 14.99 7.07
N ASN A 140 -20.80 14.19 7.06
CA ASN A 140 -21.64 13.88 5.89
C ASN A 140 -20.85 13.34 4.69
N ILE A 141 -19.83 12.51 4.93
CA ILE A 141 -19.03 11.88 3.88
C ILE A 141 -19.74 10.61 3.39
N PRO A 142 -19.95 10.45 2.07
CA PRO A 142 -20.70 9.33 1.51
C PRO A 142 -20.07 7.96 1.83
N THR A 143 -20.80 7.11 2.51
CA THR A 143 -20.43 5.73 2.85
C THR A 143 -21.67 4.87 3.01
N ALA A 144 -21.50 3.55 3.13
CA ALA A 144 -22.57 2.61 3.46
C ALA A 144 -23.25 2.96 4.78
N ALA A 145 -24.57 2.82 4.85
CA ALA A 145 -25.31 2.88 6.10
C ALA A 145 -24.74 1.82 7.06
N TYR A 146 -24.58 2.19 8.34
CA TYR A 146 -23.89 1.30 9.29
C TYR A 146 -24.47 1.40 10.69
N ARG A 147 -24.15 0.39 11.50
CA ARG A 147 -24.34 0.39 12.95
C ARG A 147 -23.25 -0.44 13.63
N THR A 148 -22.78 0.03 14.79
CA THR A 148 -21.71 -0.64 15.54
C THR A 148 -22.28 -1.34 16.77
N PHE A 149 -21.79 -2.54 17.05
CA PHE A 149 -22.21 -3.38 18.17
C PHE A 149 -21.01 -3.96 18.93
N SER A 150 -21.12 -4.04 20.24
CA SER A 150 -20.19 -4.75 21.14
C SER A 150 -20.84 -5.95 21.82
N ASP A 151 -22.12 -6.16 21.60
CA ASP A 151 -22.94 -7.22 22.19
C ASP A 151 -23.54 -8.09 21.07
N PHE A 152 -23.44 -9.42 21.23
CA PHE A 152 -23.89 -10.36 20.24
C PHE A 152 -25.41 -10.33 20.04
N ASP A 153 -26.18 -10.32 21.13
CA ASP A 153 -27.63 -10.42 21.02
C ASP A 153 -28.22 -9.18 20.32
N ALA A 154 -27.71 -7.99 20.65
CA ALA A 154 -28.08 -6.75 19.98
C ALA A 154 -27.68 -6.73 18.50
N ALA A 155 -26.48 -7.21 18.16
CA ALA A 155 -26.00 -7.31 16.80
C ALA A 155 -26.87 -8.30 15.99
N TRP A 156 -27.14 -9.47 16.57
CA TRP A 156 -27.95 -10.50 15.91
C TRP A 156 -29.40 -10.06 15.69
N GLU A 157 -30.01 -9.42 16.70
CA GLU A 157 -31.37 -8.88 16.53
C GLU A 157 -31.46 -7.86 15.39
N TYR A 158 -30.46 -7.00 15.26
CA TYR A 158 -30.39 -6.03 14.17
C TYR A 158 -30.18 -6.71 12.80
N VAL A 159 -29.23 -7.61 12.69
CA VAL A 159 -28.85 -8.27 11.43
C VAL A 159 -29.98 -9.18 10.92
N ARG A 160 -30.58 -10.00 11.79
CA ARG A 160 -31.68 -10.91 11.39
C ARG A 160 -32.95 -10.21 10.90
N ALA A 161 -33.17 -8.96 11.36
CA ALA A 161 -34.29 -8.13 10.91
C ALA A 161 -34.01 -7.37 9.61
N GLY A 162 -32.75 -7.37 9.15
CA GLY A 162 -32.28 -6.66 7.97
C GLY A 162 -32.44 -7.44 6.66
N LYS A 163 -31.82 -6.88 5.62
CA LYS A 163 -31.74 -7.51 4.29
C LYS A 163 -30.37 -8.16 4.10
N PHE A 164 -30.31 -9.23 3.31
CA PHE A 164 -29.09 -9.91 2.92
C PHE A 164 -28.79 -9.67 1.42
N PRO A 165 -27.49 -9.67 1.02
CA PRO A 165 -26.32 -9.79 1.86
C PRO A 165 -26.11 -8.56 2.77
N VAL A 166 -25.36 -8.74 3.86
CA VAL A 166 -24.93 -7.68 4.79
C VAL A 166 -23.42 -7.74 4.93
N VAL A 167 -22.77 -6.64 5.30
CA VAL A 167 -21.31 -6.61 5.54
C VAL A 167 -21.03 -6.52 7.03
N LEU A 168 -20.28 -7.48 7.57
CA LEU A 168 -19.83 -7.52 8.94
C LEU A 168 -18.32 -7.26 8.98
N LYS A 169 -17.91 -6.21 9.69
CA LYS A 169 -16.48 -5.84 9.80
C LYS A 169 -16.07 -5.80 11.27
N TYR A 170 -15.08 -6.61 11.63
CA TYR A 170 -14.44 -6.49 12.95
C TYR A 170 -13.74 -5.12 13.07
N ASP A 171 -13.94 -4.43 14.17
CA ASP A 171 -13.34 -3.12 14.47
C ASP A 171 -11.91 -3.32 15.00
N GLY A 172 -10.94 -3.29 14.10
CA GLY A 172 -9.52 -3.49 14.40
C GLY A 172 -8.73 -3.91 13.16
N LEU A 173 -7.42 -3.95 13.29
CA LEU A 173 -6.52 -4.48 12.26
C LEU A 173 -6.64 -6.01 12.25
N ALA A 174 -7.11 -6.58 11.15
CA ALA A 174 -7.33 -8.00 10.97
C ALA A 174 -6.74 -8.55 9.66
N ALA A 175 -5.80 -7.83 9.04
CA ALA A 175 -5.10 -8.20 7.81
C ALA A 175 -6.06 -8.72 6.70
N GLY A 176 -7.19 -8.01 6.49
CA GLY A 176 -8.20 -8.36 5.50
C GLY A 176 -9.13 -9.52 5.87
N LYS A 177 -8.91 -10.20 7.00
CA LYS A 177 -9.71 -11.34 7.44
C LYS A 177 -10.91 -10.96 8.32
N GLY A 178 -10.97 -9.74 8.81
CA GLY A 178 -12.03 -9.24 9.67
C GLY A 178 -13.29 -8.77 8.93
N VAL A 179 -13.44 -9.08 7.63
CA VAL A 179 -14.62 -8.71 6.83
C VAL A 179 -15.30 -9.96 6.30
N VAL A 180 -16.57 -10.12 6.65
CA VAL A 180 -17.43 -11.22 6.19
C VAL A 180 -18.67 -10.63 5.54
N ILE A 181 -19.10 -11.21 4.42
CA ILE A 181 -20.29 -10.81 3.69
C ILE A 181 -21.24 -12.00 3.65
N PRO A 182 -22.02 -12.22 4.72
CA PRO A 182 -22.97 -13.33 4.77
C PRO A 182 -24.14 -13.09 3.82
N GLU A 183 -24.50 -14.14 3.10
CA GLU A 183 -25.65 -14.16 2.18
C GLU A 183 -26.91 -14.71 2.86
N THR A 184 -26.74 -15.38 4.00
CA THR A 184 -27.81 -16.02 4.76
C THR A 184 -27.77 -15.64 6.23
N PRO A 185 -28.92 -15.69 6.94
CA PRO A 185 -28.96 -15.49 8.39
C PRO A 185 -28.05 -16.44 9.18
N ALA A 186 -27.93 -17.70 8.76
CA ALA A 186 -27.10 -18.70 9.43
C ALA A 186 -25.60 -18.35 9.34
N GLU A 187 -25.13 -17.90 8.17
CA GLU A 187 -23.76 -17.41 8.00
C GLU A 187 -23.47 -16.16 8.83
N ALA A 188 -24.45 -15.25 8.88
CA ALA A 188 -24.31 -14.02 9.66
C ALA A 188 -24.25 -14.30 11.18
N GLU A 189 -25.09 -15.22 11.67
CA GLU A 189 -25.06 -15.64 13.07
C GLU A 189 -23.71 -16.24 13.45
N GLN A 190 -23.16 -17.13 12.60
CA GLN A 190 -21.85 -17.74 12.84
C GLN A 190 -20.74 -16.67 12.84
N ALA A 191 -20.73 -15.77 11.85
CA ALA A 191 -19.72 -14.73 11.78
C ALA A 191 -19.76 -13.77 12.99
N LEU A 192 -20.96 -13.43 13.49
CA LEU A 192 -21.11 -12.63 14.70
C LEU A 192 -20.62 -13.38 15.95
N LYS A 193 -20.86 -14.71 16.04
CA LYS A 193 -20.33 -15.54 17.12
C LYS A 193 -18.80 -15.54 17.11
N ASP A 194 -18.20 -15.79 15.96
CA ASP A 194 -16.75 -15.82 15.81
C ASP A 194 -16.11 -14.47 16.21
N MET A 195 -16.76 -13.34 15.90
CA MET A 195 -16.25 -12.00 16.17
C MET A 195 -16.52 -11.50 17.60
N LEU A 196 -17.66 -11.80 18.18
CA LEU A 196 -18.12 -11.19 19.44
C LEU A 196 -18.15 -12.15 20.64
N LEU A 197 -18.27 -13.47 20.41
CA LEU A 197 -18.29 -14.48 21.49
C LEU A 197 -16.97 -15.27 21.56
N ASP A 198 -16.49 -15.77 20.43
CA ASP A 198 -15.25 -16.55 20.37
C ASP A 198 -14.01 -15.65 20.29
N GLU A 199 -14.22 -14.35 20.08
CA GLU A 199 -13.18 -13.32 20.04
C GLU A 199 -12.00 -13.71 19.12
N CYS A 200 -12.28 -14.33 17.95
CA CYS A 200 -11.25 -14.84 17.01
C CYS A 200 -10.22 -13.78 16.57
N PHE A 201 -10.56 -12.48 16.68
CA PHE A 201 -9.70 -11.35 16.42
C PHE A 201 -9.31 -10.56 17.69
N GLY A 202 -9.67 -11.08 18.87
CA GLY A 202 -9.60 -10.39 20.16
C GLY A 202 -10.92 -9.71 20.54
N LYS A 203 -10.97 -9.14 21.75
CA LYS A 203 -12.14 -8.42 22.24
C LYS A 203 -12.32 -7.12 21.48
N GLY A 204 -13.47 -6.91 20.85
CA GLY A 204 -13.73 -5.75 20.01
C GLY A 204 -15.20 -5.51 19.73
N LYS A 205 -15.44 -4.75 18.67
CA LYS A 205 -16.78 -4.41 18.17
C LYS A 205 -16.93 -4.97 16.74
N VAL A 206 -18.18 -5.04 16.28
CA VAL A 206 -18.52 -5.33 14.89
C VAL A 206 -19.26 -4.12 14.31
N VAL A 207 -18.79 -3.66 13.15
CA VAL A 207 -19.50 -2.68 12.33
C VAL A 207 -20.31 -3.46 11.31
N VAL A 208 -21.63 -3.31 11.37
CA VAL A 208 -22.59 -3.89 10.44
C VAL A 208 -22.92 -2.83 9.39
N GLU A 209 -22.70 -3.14 8.11
CA GLU A 209 -22.92 -2.20 7.00
C GLU A 209 -23.89 -2.76 5.98
N GLU A 210 -24.61 -1.87 5.29
CA GLU A 210 -25.33 -2.25 4.07
C GLU A 210 -24.37 -2.75 3.01
N PHE A 211 -24.81 -3.72 2.22
CA PHE A 211 -24.05 -4.21 1.09
C PHE A 211 -24.19 -3.26 -0.10
N LEU A 212 -23.07 -2.61 -0.47
CA LEU A 212 -22.99 -1.76 -1.64
C LEU A 212 -22.77 -2.61 -2.91
N THR A 213 -23.24 -2.13 -4.05
CA THR A 213 -23.05 -2.76 -5.36
C THR A 213 -22.47 -1.79 -6.36
N GLY A 214 -21.53 -2.27 -7.16
CA GLY A 214 -20.84 -1.49 -8.19
C GLY A 214 -19.37 -1.91 -8.33
N PRO A 215 -18.64 -1.35 -9.29
CA PRO A 215 -17.21 -1.54 -9.39
C PRO A 215 -16.47 -0.81 -8.26
N GLU A 216 -15.54 -1.51 -7.63
CA GLU A 216 -14.62 -0.94 -6.65
C GLU A 216 -13.46 -0.24 -7.36
N PHE A 217 -12.88 0.78 -6.74
CA PHE A 217 -11.65 1.41 -7.18
C PHE A 217 -10.87 1.99 -6.01
N SER A 218 -9.56 2.05 -6.19
CA SER A 218 -8.62 2.56 -5.20
C SER A 218 -8.17 3.96 -5.58
N PHE A 219 -8.39 4.91 -4.68
CA PHE A 219 -8.01 6.32 -4.86
C PHE A 219 -7.08 6.76 -3.75
N MET A 220 -5.78 6.73 -4.02
CA MET A 220 -4.75 7.20 -3.10
C MET A 220 -4.46 8.68 -3.32
N CYS A 221 -4.21 9.40 -2.23
CA CYS A 221 -3.78 10.81 -2.25
C CYS A 221 -2.60 11.01 -1.31
N PHE A 222 -1.64 11.85 -1.70
CA PHE A 222 -0.73 12.46 -0.74
C PHE A 222 -1.48 13.53 0.02
N VAL A 223 -1.35 13.53 1.34
CA VAL A 223 -2.07 14.46 2.23
C VAL A 223 -1.10 15.08 3.21
N ASP A 224 -1.22 16.39 3.39
CA ASP A 224 -0.61 17.16 4.46
C ASP A 224 -1.65 18.15 5.02
N GLY A 225 -2.28 17.76 6.12
CA GLY A 225 -3.36 18.50 6.73
C GLY A 225 -4.54 18.73 5.76
N LEU A 226 -4.72 19.97 5.30
CA LEU A 226 -5.79 20.33 4.36
C LEU A 226 -5.39 20.17 2.88
N VAL A 227 -4.10 19.95 2.60
CA VAL A 227 -3.61 19.75 1.24
C VAL A 227 -3.82 18.30 0.86
N VAL A 228 -4.57 18.06 -0.23
CA VAL A 228 -4.86 16.73 -0.76
C VAL A 228 -4.48 16.70 -2.24
N THR A 229 -3.45 15.93 -2.58
CA THR A 229 -2.93 15.79 -3.96
C THR A 229 -3.20 14.38 -4.46
N PRO A 230 -4.10 14.21 -5.45
CA PRO A 230 -4.53 12.90 -5.91
C PRO A 230 -3.45 12.20 -6.75
N MET A 231 -3.38 10.88 -6.62
CA MET A 231 -2.66 9.99 -7.53
C MET A 231 -3.60 9.50 -8.64
N VAL A 232 -3.02 8.84 -9.64
CA VAL A 232 -3.81 8.10 -10.64
C VAL A 232 -4.56 6.93 -9.98
N LEU A 233 -5.75 6.62 -10.48
CA LEU A 233 -6.56 5.51 -9.96
C LEU A 233 -5.90 4.15 -10.23
N SER A 234 -6.20 3.21 -9.35
CA SER A 234 -5.94 1.78 -9.54
C SER A 234 -7.15 0.94 -9.14
N GLN A 235 -7.19 -0.29 -9.61
CA GLN A 235 -8.17 -1.28 -9.19
C GLN A 235 -7.48 -2.59 -8.89
N ASP A 236 -7.73 -3.15 -7.70
CA ASP A 236 -7.25 -4.46 -7.30
C ASP A 236 -8.28 -5.57 -7.57
N HIS A 237 -7.82 -6.83 -7.42
CA HIS A 237 -8.63 -8.04 -7.51
C HIS A 237 -8.54 -8.79 -6.19
N LYS A 238 -9.53 -8.63 -5.32
CA LYS A 238 -9.48 -9.10 -3.92
C LYS A 238 -9.73 -10.60 -3.76
N ARG A 239 -10.47 -11.24 -4.67
CA ARG A 239 -10.79 -12.67 -4.56
C ARG A 239 -9.61 -13.54 -4.99
N ALA A 240 -9.44 -14.66 -4.27
CA ALA A 240 -8.29 -15.55 -4.45
C ALA A 240 -8.24 -16.26 -5.80
N PHE A 241 -9.39 -16.55 -6.43
CA PHE A 241 -9.49 -17.39 -7.61
C PHE A 241 -10.18 -16.68 -8.77
N GLU A 242 -9.97 -17.19 -9.98
CA GLU A 242 -10.53 -16.68 -11.22
C GLU A 242 -12.08 -16.56 -11.17
N GLY A 243 -12.61 -15.59 -11.89
CA GLY A 243 -14.03 -15.26 -11.90
C GLY A 243 -14.52 -14.68 -10.57
N ASP A 244 -13.63 -14.00 -9.83
CA ASP A 244 -13.88 -13.39 -8.51
C ASP A 244 -14.48 -14.40 -7.50
N LYS A 245 -13.89 -15.59 -7.45
CA LYS A 245 -14.31 -16.69 -6.55
C LYS A 245 -13.34 -16.85 -5.38
N GLY A 246 -13.81 -17.60 -4.39
CA GLY A 246 -13.02 -17.92 -3.18
C GLY A 246 -13.00 -16.80 -2.14
N PRO A 247 -12.15 -16.90 -1.12
CA PRO A 247 -12.07 -15.93 -0.04
C PRO A 247 -11.46 -14.60 -0.50
N ASN A 248 -11.71 -13.53 0.26
CA ASN A 248 -10.99 -12.26 0.13
C ASN A 248 -9.52 -12.44 0.51
N THR A 249 -8.66 -11.68 -0.15
CA THR A 249 -7.22 -11.63 0.06
C THR A 249 -6.74 -10.20 0.24
N GLY A 250 -5.44 -10.00 0.35
CA GLY A 250 -4.82 -8.66 0.26
C GLY A 250 -4.73 -8.09 -1.16
N GLY A 251 -5.24 -8.82 -2.16
CA GLY A 251 -5.17 -8.49 -3.59
C GLY A 251 -4.32 -9.48 -4.37
N MET A 252 -4.87 -9.98 -5.48
CA MET A 252 -4.22 -10.96 -6.38
C MET A 252 -3.68 -10.32 -7.66
N GLY A 253 -3.78 -9.02 -7.77
CA GLY A 253 -3.29 -8.21 -8.87
C GLY A 253 -4.00 -6.88 -8.92
N ALA A 254 -3.45 -5.95 -9.69
CA ALA A 254 -4.01 -4.62 -9.86
C ALA A 254 -3.64 -4.04 -11.23
N TYR A 255 -4.32 -2.97 -11.61
CA TYR A 255 -4.00 -2.20 -12.81
C TYR A 255 -4.26 -0.70 -12.63
N SER A 256 -3.63 0.12 -13.45
CA SER A 256 -3.78 1.56 -13.52
C SER A 256 -3.56 2.04 -14.97
N PRO A 257 -4.43 2.93 -15.54
CA PRO A 257 -5.60 3.57 -14.92
C PRO A 257 -6.82 2.65 -14.85
N VAL A 258 -7.97 3.20 -14.36
CA VAL A 258 -9.26 2.47 -14.25
C VAL A 258 -10.29 3.11 -15.18
N PRO A 259 -10.33 2.74 -16.49
CA PRO A 259 -11.14 3.44 -17.49
C PRO A 259 -12.67 3.30 -17.30
N ILE A 260 -13.12 2.34 -16.49
CA ILE A 260 -14.55 2.16 -16.16
C ILE A 260 -15.06 3.17 -15.13
N ILE A 261 -14.19 3.98 -14.53
CA ILE A 261 -14.57 5.06 -13.62
C ILE A 261 -14.48 6.37 -14.39
N PRO A 262 -15.60 7.06 -14.65
CA PRO A 262 -15.62 8.30 -15.40
C PRO A 262 -15.05 9.46 -14.57
N GLN A 263 -14.58 10.50 -15.25
CA GLN A 263 -13.93 11.66 -14.60
C GLN A 263 -14.84 12.35 -13.58
N GLU A 264 -16.15 12.39 -13.84
CA GLU A 264 -17.13 12.96 -12.91
C GLU A 264 -17.17 12.27 -11.55
N ASP A 265 -17.01 10.93 -11.53
CA ASP A 265 -16.92 10.16 -10.27
C ASP A 265 -15.59 10.36 -9.57
N ILE A 266 -14.49 10.56 -10.33
CA ILE A 266 -13.17 10.89 -9.77
C ILE A 266 -13.21 12.26 -9.10
N ASP A 267 -13.75 13.26 -9.79
CA ASP A 267 -13.89 14.62 -9.29
C ASP A 267 -14.79 14.65 -8.07
N PHE A 268 -15.92 13.92 -8.12
CA PHE A 268 -16.82 13.79 -6.97
C PHE A 268 -16.11 13.16 -5.76
N ALA A 269 -15.38 12.06 -5.96
CA ALA A 269 -14.65 11.39 -4.89
C ALA A 269 -13.60 12.29 -4.26
N LEU A 270 -12.88 13.08 -5.08
CA LEU A 270 -11.89 14.03 -4.57
C LEU A 270 -12.56 15.14 -3.75
N GLU A 271 -13.61 15.79 -4.30
CA GLU A 271 -14.22 16.98 -3.70
C GLU A 271 -15.17 16.66 -2.54
N HIS A 272 -15.85 15.52 -2.57
CA HIS A 272 -16.89 15.16 -1.58
C HIS A 272 -16.49 14.03 -0.62
N ILE A 273 -15.32 13.37 -0.85
CA ILE A 273 -14.85 12.29 0.03
C ILE A 273 -13.46 12.61 0.58
N LEU A 274 -12.41 12.67 -0.28
CA LEU A 274 -11.02 12.70 0.17
C LEU A 274 -10.65 14.04 0.81
N LYS A 275 -10.98 15.17 0.18
CA LYS A 275 -10.77 16.50 0.78
C LYS A 275 -11.59 16.69 2.07
N PRO A 276 -12.89 16.34 2.11
CA PRO A 276 -13.67 16.42 3.35
C PRO A 276 -13.13 15.55 4.48
N VAL A 277 -12.63 14.34 4.20
CA VAL A 277 -11.99 13.49 5.23
C VAL A 277 -10.75 14.16 5.80
N ALA A 278 -9.86 14.67 4.95
CA ALA A 278 -8.66 15.39 5.41
C ALA A 278 -9.03 16.59 6.28
N ALA A 279 -10.03 17.39 5.85
CA ALA A 279 -10.54 18.52 6.63
C ALA A 279 -11.19 18.10 7.96
N ALA A 280 -11.95 16.99 7.97
CA ALA A 280 -12.54 16.43 9.16
C ALA A 280 -11.48 15.97 10.17
N MET A 281 -10.41 15.32 9.69
CA MET A 281 -9.29 14.91 10.54
C MET A 281 -8.60 16.12 11.20
N VAL A 282 -8.41 17.22 10.46
CA VAL A 282 -7.87 18.47 11.02
C VAL A 282 -8.84 19.04 12.07
N ALA A 283 -10.12 19.10 11.75
CA ALA A 283 -11.15 19.64 12.68
C ALA A 283 -11.26 18.84 13.98
N GLU A 284 -11.00 17.53 13.95
CA GLU A 284 -11.00 16.66 15.13
C GLU A 284 -9.63 16.55 15.82
N GLY A 285 -8.66 17.38 15.43
CA GLY A 285 -7.37 17.49 16.11
C GLY A 285 -6.40 16.32 15.83
N CYS A 286 -6.62 15.55 14.76
CA CYS A 286 -5.76 14.49 14.29
C CYS A 286 -5.41 14.68 12.80
N PRO A 287 -4.71 15.78 12.42
CA PRO A 287 -4.39 16.07 11.03
C PRO A 287 -3.65 14.89 10.39
N PHE A 288 -4.02 14.57 9.16
CA PHE A 288 -3.43 13.48 8.42
C PHE A 288 -2.19 13.95 7.64
N GLN A 289 -1.12 13.17 7.67
CA GLN A 289 0.12 13.43 6.98
C GLN A 289 0.68 12.12 6.42
N GLY A 290 0.74 11.97 5.09
CA GLY A 290 1.14 10.72 4.44
C GLY A 290 0.27 10.36 3.24
N VAL A 291 0.00 9.07 3.04
CA VAL A 291 -0.94 8.58 2.01
C VAL A 291 -2.27 8.21 2.65
N LEU A 292 -3.32 8.93 2.25
CA LEU A 292 -4.71 8.56 2.52
C LEU A 292 -5.22 7.75 1.32
N TYR A 293 -5.58 6.50 1.57
CA TYR A 293 -6.14 5.61 0.57
C TYR A 293 -7.65 5.45 0.82
N GLY A 294 -8.47 5.91 -0.12
CA GLY A 294 -9.90 5.63 -0.18
C GLY A 294 -10.16 4.37 -1.02
N GLY A 295 -10.64 3.31 -0.37
CA GLY A 295 -11.29 2.19 -1.05
C GLY A 295 -12.74 2.58 -1.33
N LEU A 296 -13.07 2.79 -2.61
CA LEU A 296 -14.33 3.36 -3.04
C LEU A 296 -15.13 2.40 -3.91
N MET A 297 -16.43 2.52 -3.88
CA MET A 297 -17.35 1.84 -4.78
C MET A 297 -18.17 2.85 -5.57
N LYS A 298 -18.16 2.71 -6.91
CA LYS A 298 -19.06 3.45 -7.78
C LYS A 298 -20.45 2.83 -7.69
N THR A 299 -21.32 3.40 -6.86
CA THR A 299 -22.71 2.98 -6.74
C THR A 299 -23.62 3.73 -7.75
N PRO A 300 -24.88 3.31 -7.95
CA PRO A 300 -25.83 4.09 -8.74
C PRO A 300 -26.07 5.53 -8.25
N ASP A 301 -25.83 5.77 -6.94
CA ASP A 301 -26.00 7.09 -6.32
C ASP A 301 -24.69 7.89 -6.27
N GLY A 302 -23.63 7.44 -6.97
CA GLY A 302 -22.28 8.02 -6.95
C GLY A 302 -21.30 7.24 -6.08
N PRO A 303 -20.03 7.69 -6.03
CA PRO A 303 -18.99 7.06 -5.22
C PRO A 303 -19.29 7.07 -3.73
N LYS A 304 -19.12 5.92 -3.07
CA LYS A 304 -19.22 5.74 -1.62
C LYS A 304 -17.96 5.06 -1.07
N VAL A 305 -17.60 5.43 0.15
CA VAL A 305 -16.46 4.83 0.86
C VAL A 305 -16.79 3.42 1.34
N ILE A 306 -15.93 2.47 0.99
CA ILE A 306 -15.90 1.12 1.56
C ILE A 306 -15.04 1.12 2.83
N GLU A 307 -13.82 1.68 2.72
CA GLU A 307 -12.85 1.80 3.80
C GLU A 307 -11.80 2.88 3.50
N PHE A 308 -11.10 3.34 4.53
CA PHE A 308 -9.87 4.10 4.38
C PHE A 308 -8.69 3.27 4.86
N ASN A 309 -7.52 3.51 4.22
CA ASN A 309 -6.24 3.02 4.70
C ASN A 309 -5.30 4.22 4.89
N CYS A 310 -4.43 4.15 5.90
CA CYS A 310 -3.57 5.25 6.31
C CYS A 310 -2.16 5.19 5.70
N ARG A 311 -2.03 4.48 4.59
CA ARG A 311 -0.76 4.14 3.92
C ARG A 311 -1.01 3.79 2.46
N PHE A 312 0.10 3.59 1.74
CA PHE A 312 0.04 3.04 0.39
C PHE A 312 -0.68 1.68 0.33
N GLY A 313 -1.45 1.43 -0.73
CA GLY A 313 -2.07 0.13 -1.01
C GLY A 313 -1.04 -0.94 -1.39
N ASP A 314 -1.40 -2.18 -1.27
CA ASP A 314 -0.65 -3.35 -1.71
C ASP A 314 -1.66 -4.40 -2.21
N PRO A 315 -1.81 -4.60 -3.55
CA PRO A 315 -0.80 -4.39 -4.60
C PRO A 315 -0.95 -3.10 -5.46
N GLU A 316 -1.66 -2.08 -5.04
CA GLU A 316 -1.92 -0.88 -5.85
C GLU A 316 -0.65 -0.06 -6.10
N THR A 317 0.22 0.05 -5.11
CA THR A 317 1.46 0.84 -5.19
C THR A 317 2.37 0.35 -6.32
N GLU A 318 2.42 -0.95 -6.52
CA GLU A 318 3.23 -1.63 -7.52
C GLU A 318 2.79 -1.31 -8.96
N VAL A 319 1.56 -0.84 -9.15
CA VAL A 319 1.05 -0.40 -10.47
C VAL A 319 0.91 1.13 -10.58
N VAL A 320 0.94 1.86 -9.46
CA VAL A 320 0.82 3.33 -9.44
C VAL A 320 2.19 3.99 -9.50
N LEU A 321 3.13 3.64 -8.62
CA LEU A 321 4.45 4.28 -8.56
C LEU A 321 5.31 4.13 -9.82
N PRO A 322 5.24 3.03 -10.60
CA PRO A 322 5.94 2.97 -11.89
C PRO A 322 5.52 4.04 -12.89
N ARG A 323 4.32 4.60 -12.72
CA ARG A 323 3.78 5.67 -13.57
C ARG A 323 4.16 7.08 -13.11
N LEU A 324 4.63 7.23 -11.86
CA LEU A 324 5.02 8.54 -11.33
C LEU A 324 6.35 8.99 -11.96
N LEU A 325 6.35 10.15 -12.60
CA LEU A 325 7.53 10.78 -13.22
C LEU A 325 8.18 11.82 -12.30
N THR A 326 7.40 12.44 -11.41
CA THR A 326 7.90 13.36 -10.38
C THR A 326 8.79 12.59 -9.39
N ASP A 327 9.91 13.19 -8.98
CA ASP A 327 10.81 12.59 -7.99
C ASP A 327 10.05 12.32 -6.68
N ILE A 328 9.95 11.05 -6.31
CA ILE A 328 9.20 10.63 -5.13
C ILE A 328 9.83 11.13 -3.82
N TYR A 329 11.15 11.36 -3.80
CA TYR A 329 11.85 11.92 -2.64
C TYR A 329 11.36 13.34 -2.34
N ASP A 330 11.17 14.17 -3.38
CA ASP A 330 10.62 15.53 -3.22
C ASP A 330 9.21 15.50 -2.65
N VAL A 331 8.37 14.57 -3.15
CA VAL A 331 6.99 14.40 -2.66
C VAL A 331 6.97 13.99 -1.19
N PHE A 332 7.74 12.97 -0.82
CA PHE A 332 7.81 12.50 0.56
C PHE A 332 8.39 13.55 1.51
N SER A 333 9.42 14.28 1.05
CA SER A 333 10.03 15.37 1.80
C SER A 333 9.03 16.51 2.05
N ALA A 334 8.31 16.92 1.00
CA ALA A 334 7.32 17.99 1.11
C ALA A 334 6.24 17.66 2.14
N VAL A 335 5.70 16.43 2.10
CA VAL A 335 4.71 15.97 3.08
C VAL A 335 5.30 15.89 4.49
N ALA A 336 6.52 15.36 4.65
CA ALA A 336 7.16 15.23 5.97
C ALA A 336 7.46 16.58 6.61
N ASP A 337 7.79 17.59 5.80
CA ASP A 337 8.19 18.94 6.25
C ASP A 337 7.01 19.93 6.31
N GLY A 338 5.83 19.57 5.79
CA GLY A 338 4.69 20.50 5.67
C GLY A 338 4.98 21.65 4.69
N THR A 339 5.73 21.37 3.64
CA THR A 339 6.07 22.37 2.58
C THR A 339 5.24 22.13 1.33
N PRO A 340 5.14 23.11 0.41
CA PRO A 340 4.38 22.94 -0.83
C PRO A 340 4.84 21.71 -1.62
N MET A 341 3.90 20.85 -1.96
CA MET A 341 4.16 19.65 -2.75
C MET A 341 4.49 20.01 -4.21
N PRO A 342 5.42 19.31 -4.88
CA PRO A 342 5.64 19.48 -6.31
C PRO A 342 4.39 19.06 -7.09
N GLU A 343 4.22 19.63 -8.29
CA GLU A 343 3.19 19.17 -9.21
C GLU A 343 3.49 17.73 -9.66
N LEU A 344 2.50 16.86 -9.55
CA LEU A 344 2.66 15.46 -9.91
C LEU A 344 2.54 15.28 -11.43
N SER A 345 3.54 14.68 -12.03
CA SER A 345 3.56 14.29 -13.44
C SER A 345 3.51 12.76 -13.56
N TRP A 346 2.66 12.27 -14.45
CA TRP A 346 2.40 10.87 -14.64
C TRP A 346 2.70 10.41 -16.05
N SER A 347 3.30 9.21 -16.20
CA SER A 347 3.48 8.55 -17.48
C SER A 347 2.12 8.29 -18.14
N PRO A 348 1.99 8.49 -19.45
CA PRO A 348 0.82 8.08 -20.20
C PRO A 348 0.71 6.54 -20.36
N GLU A 349 1.79 5.81 -20.11
CA GLU A 349 1.76 4.36 -20.12
C GLU A 349 0.84 3.82 -19.02
N VAL A 350 0.26 2.68 -19.30
CA VAL A 350 -0.59 1.95 -18.35
C VAL A 350 0.20 0.81 -17.74
N THR A 351 -0.27 0.33 -16.59
CA THR A 351 0.38 -0.76 -15.84
C THR A 351 -0.64 -1.81 -15.44
N MET A 352 -0.23 -3.07 -15.48
CA MET A 352 -1.02 -4.19 -14.97
C MET A 352 -0.10 -5.22 -14.33
N GLY A 353 -0.49 -5.73 -13.16
CA GLY A 353 0.34 -6.64 -12.39
C GLY A 353 -0.42 -7.84 -11.83
N PHE A 354 0.28 -8.98 -11.81
CA PHE A 354 -0.21 -10.26 -11.34
C PHE A 354 0.52 -10.68 -10.09
N VAL A 355 -0.23 -10.97 -9.04
CA VAL A 355 0.34 -11.51 -7.79
C VAL A 355 0.46 -13.02 -7.90
N MET A 356 1.64 -13.54 -7.61
CA MET A 356 1.90 -14.96 -7.42
C MET A 356 1.92 -15.27 -5.92
N ALA A 357 1.00 -16.11 -5.48
CA ALA A 357 0.80 -16.46 -4.09
C ALA A 357 1.14 -17.93 -3.81
N SER A 358 1.55 -18.22 -2.58
CA SER A 358 1.77 -19.60 -2.13
C SER A 358 0.48 -20.39 -2.14
N LYS A 359 0.51 -21.65 -2.62
CA LYS A 359 -0.65 -22.54 -2.61
C LYS A 359 -1.21 -22.67 -1.19
N GLY A 360 -2.52 -22.48 -1.06
CA GLY A 360 -3.23 -22.43 0.21
C GLY A 360 -3.54 -21.03 0.73
N TYR A 361 -2.90 -19.96 0.19
CA TYR A 361 -3.21 -18.58 0.52
C TYR A 361 -4.66 -18.20 0.11
N PRO A 362 -5.43 -17.44 0.92
CA PRO A 362 -5.09 -16.73 2.17
C PRO A 362 -5.18 -17.58 3.45
N GLY A 363 -5.46 -18.90 3.33
CA GLY A 363 -5.44 -19.82 4.42
C GLY A 363 -4.02 -20.25 4.83
N SER A 364 -3.86 -21.48 5.29
CA SER A 364 -2.56 -22.04 5.66
C SER A 364 -1.74 -22.39 4.41
N TYR A 365 -0.49 -21.99 4.39
CA TYR A 365 0.44 -22.25 3.28
C TYR A 365 1.83 -22.62 3.79
N GLN A 366 2.59 -23.33 2.96
CA GLN A 366 3.98 -23.69 3.20
C GLN A 366 4.93 -22.65 2.60
N LYS A 367 6.14 -22.53 3.15
CA LYS A 367 7.21 -21.63 2.75
C LYS A 367 8.48 -22.41 2.41
N GLY A 368 9.48 -21.75 1.83
CA GLY A 368 10.81 -22.33 1.59
C GLY A 368 10.97 -23.01 0.22
N PHE A 369 10.01 -22.88 -0.69
CA PHE A 369 10.12 -23.42 -2.05
C PHE A 369 11.03 -22.54 -2.91
N PRO A 370 11.94 -23.15 -3.68
CA PRO A 370 12.83 -22.42 -4.58
C PRO A 370 12.03 -21.74 -5.70
N ILE A 371 12.49 -20.56 -6.07
CA ILE A 371 11.94 -19.76 -7.16
C ILE A 371 13.05 -19.53 -8.18
N VAL A 372 12.76 -19.82 -9.46
CA VAL A 372 13.64 -19.49 -10.57
C VAL A 372 12.96 -18.42 -11.41
N LEU A 373 13.56 -17.23 -11.45
CA LEU A 373 13.11 -16.14 -12.31
C LEU A 373 13.66 -16.32 -13.71
N PRO A 374 12.86 -16.05 -14.77
CA PRO A 374 13.38 -15.96 -16.12
C PRO A 374 14.28 -14.72 -16.28
N GLU A 375 14.94 -14.56 -17.43
CA GLU A 375 15.57 -13.30 -17.78
C GLU A 375 14.49 -12.21 -17.89
N ILE A 376 14.63 -11.13 -17.11
CA ILE A 376 13.63 -10.07 -16.97
C ILE A 376 14.12 -8.86 -17.77
N ALA A 377 13.50 -8.57 -18.91
CA ALA A 377 13.93 -7.46 -19.76
C ALA A 377 12.91 -6.30 -19.85
N ALA A 378 11.60 -6.58 -19.67
CA ALA A 378 10.55 -5.62 -20.01
C ALA A 378 9.45 -5.48 -18.96
N VAL A 379 9.58 -6.13 -17.81
CA VAL A 379 8.63 -6.06 -16.69
C VAL A 379 9.34 -5.68 -15.41
N ARG A 380 8.58 -5.26 -14.40
CA ARG A 380 9.06 -5.15 -13.01
C ARG A 380 8.62 -6.38 -12.23
N VAL A 381 9.50 -6.93 -11.41
CA VAL A 381 9.16 -8.00 -10.47
C VAL A 381 9.35 -7.49 -9.05
N TYR A 382 8.25 -7.23 -8.38
CA TYR A 382 8.27 -6.82 -6.99
C TYR A 382 8.18 -8.05 -6.08
N HIS A 383 9.11 -8.16 -5.15
CA HIS A 383 9.13 -9.21 -4.14
C HIS A 383 8.22 -8.82 -2.98
N MET A 384 7.23 -9.65 -2.69
CA MET A 384 6.26 -9.43 -1.61
C MET A 384 6.60 -10.27 -0.37
N GLY A 385 6.96 -11.53 -0.59
CA GLY A 385 7.27 -12.46 0.48
C GLY A 385 8.32 -13.47 0.04
N THR A 386 9.55 -13.03 -0.13
CA THR A 386 10.68 -13.84 -0.54
C THR A 386 11.85 -13.71 0.43
N LYS A 387 12.72 -14.70 0.44
CA LYS A 387 14.02 -14.68 1.13
C LYS A 387 15.09 -15.34 0.25
N CYS A 388 16.33 -14.95 0.42
CA CYS A 388 17.48 -15.62 -0.16
C CYS A 388 18.16 -16.44 0.93
N GLU A 389 18.30 -17.74 0.73
CA GLU A 389 19.03 -18.65 1.62
C GLU A 389 20.03 -19.45 0.79
N GLU A 390 21.30 -19.39 1.17
CA GLU A 390 22.41 -20.08 0.48
C GLU A 390 22.46 -19.78 -1.03
N GLY A 391 22.13 -18.53 -1.41
CA GLY A 391 22.08 -18.09 -2.80
C GLY A 391 20.85 -18.56 -3.58
N VAL A 392 19.88 -19.20 -2.94
CA VAL A 392 18.63 -19.65 -3.54
C VAL A 392 17.48 -18.74 -3.12
N LEU A 393 16.78 -18.16 -4.10
CA LEU A 393 15.55 -17.42 -3.85
C LEU A 393 14.42 -18.38 -3.47
N LYS A 394 13.71 -18.10 -2.36
CA LYS A 394 12.67 -18.96 -1.83
C LYS A 394 11.42 -18.20 -1.42
N THR A 395 10.27 -18.90 -1.42
CA THR A 395 9.01 -18.36 -0.90
C THR A 395 9.09 -18.16 0.62
N ALA A 396 8.61 -17.01 1.12
CA ALA A 396 8.62 -16.66 2.54
C ALA A 396 7.29 -16.07 3.05
N GLY A 397 6.33 -15.80 2.15
CA GLY A 397 5.04 -15.18 2.46
C GLY A 397 3.85 -15.86 1.79
N GLY A 398 2.66 -15.34 2.05
CA GLY A 398 1.43 -15.75 1.36
C GLY A 398 1.42 -15.22 -0.06
N ARG A 399 1.45 -13.88 -0.26
CA ARG A 399 1.82 -13.27 -1.52
C ARG A 399 3.35 -13.27 -1.63
N VAL A 400 3.89 -13.63 -2.75
CA VAL A 400 5.32 -13.93 -2.91
C VAL A 400 5.98 -12.99 -3.88
N LEU A 401 5.43 -12.84 -5.07
CA LEU A 401 5.90 -11.95 -6.12
C LEU A 401 4.72 -11.20 -6.74
N MET A 402 4.98 -10.02 -7.29
CA MET A 402 4.10 -9.34 -8.23
C MET A 402 4.86 -8.99 -9.49
N VAL A 403 4.37 -9.44 -10.62
CA VAL A 403 4.94 -9.15 -11.95
C VAL A 403 4.11 -8.06 -12.60
N VAL A 404 4.74 -6.93 -12.92
CA VAL A 404 4.07 -5.73 -13.46
C VAL A 404 4.58 -5.43 -14.86
N GLY A 405 3.70 -5.50 -15.83
CA GLY A 405 3.92 -5.03 -17.20
C GLY A 405 3.51 -3.56 -17.36
N SER A 406 4.20 -2.87 -18.25
CA SER A 406 3.85 -1.51 -18.70
C SER A 406 3.66 -1.50 -20.21
N GLY A 407 2.73 -0.70 -20.72
CA GLY A 407 2.47 -0.62 -22.16
C GLY A 407 1.64 0.59 -22.53
N LYS A 408 1.34 0.74 -23.81
CA LYS A 408 0.45 1.81 -24.31
C LYS A 408 -1.03 1.48 -24.09
N THR A 409 -1.33 0.19 -23.94
CA THR A 409 -2.69 -0.33 -23.68
C THR A 409 -2.66 -1.31 -22.52
N LEU A 410 -3.79 -1.47 -21.84
CA LEU A 410 -3.92 -2.46 -20.76
C LEU A 410 -3.69 -3.89 -21.27
N GLN A 411 -4.06 -4.19 -22.53
CA GLN A 411 -3.80 -5.49 -23.15
C GLN A 411 -2.29 -5.74 -23.30
N GLU A 412 -1.52 -4.76 -23.78
CA GLU A 412 -0.05 -4.88 -23.88
C GLU A 412 0.59 -5.13 -22.51
N ALA A 413 0.19 -4.34 -21.50
CA ALA A 413 0.70 -4.49 -20.13
C ALA A 413 0.33 -5.86 -19.52
N HIS A 414 -0.90 -6.32 -19.77
CA HIS A 414 -1.40 -7.64 -19.36
C HIS A 414 -0.56 -8.76 -19.96
N ASP A 415 -0.42 -8.79 -21.30
CA ASP A 415 0.21 -9.89 -22.02
C ASP A 415 1.68 -10.01 -21.65
N LEU A 416 2.38 -8.87 -21.51
CA LEU A 416 3.76 -8.81 -21.10
C LEU A 416 3.98 -9.36 -19.67
N ALA A 417 3.14 -8.97 -18.73
CA ALA A 417 3.24 -9.47 -17.35
C ALA A 417 2.88 -10.96 -17.28
N LEU A 418 1.79 -11.37 -17.93
CA LEU A 418 1.30 -12.75 -17.88
C LEU A 418 2.28 -13.74 -18.56
N GLU A 419 2.94 -13.33 -19.65
CA GLU A 419 4.00 -14.12 -20.26
C GLU A 419 5.15 -14.37 -19.28
N THR A 420 5.60 -13.34 -18.57
CA THR A 420 6.65 -13.47 -17.56
C THR A 420 6.20 -14.36 -16.40
N VAL A 421 4.99 -14.18 -15.88
CA VAL A 421 4.42 -15.03 -14.81
C VAL A 421 4.45 -16.51 -15.18
N ARG A 422 4.11 -16.86 -16.43
CA ARG A 422 4.11 -18.24 -16.93
C ARG A 422 5.50 -18.87 -17.00
N ASN A 423 6.54 -18.05 -17.10
CA ASN A 423 7.95 -18.50 -17.19
C ASN A 423 8.64 -18.57 -15.81
N ILE A 424 8.04 -18.03 -14.75
CA ILE A 424 8.55 -18.17 -13.37
C ILE A 424 8.32 -19.62 -12.90
N GLN A 425 9.39 -20.28 -12.46
CA GLN A 425 9.32 -21.65 -11.99
C GLN A 425 9.29 -21.72 -10.46
N CYS A 426 8.22 -22.28 -9.93
CA CYS A 426 8.07 -22.64 -8.51
C CYS A 426 6.84 -23.53 -8.34
N ASP A 427 7.03 -24.72 -7.79
CA ASP A 427 5.95 -25.70 -7.63
C ASP A 427 4.84 -25.30 -6.65
N ASN A 428 5.12 -24.33 -5.79
CA ASN A 428 4.19 -23.90 -4.73
C ASN A 428 3.55 -22.55 -4.99
N LEU A 429 3.58 -22.02 -6.21
CA LEU A 429 2.90 -20.77 -6.54
C LEU A 429 1.62 -21.01 -7.36
N PHE A 430 0.67 -20.10 -7.19
CA PHE A 430 -0.50 -19.94 -8.05
C PHE A 430 -0.76 -18.44 -8.28
N TYR A 431 -1.48 -18.13 -9.32
CA TYR A 431 -1.90 -16.78 -9.70
C TYR A 431 -3.26 -16.82 -10.38
N ARG A 432 -3.87 -15.66 -10.56
CA ARG A 432 -5.08 -15.49 -11.38
C ARG A 432 -4.66 -15.00 -12.75
N SER A 433 -5.12 -15.66 -13.81
CA SER A 433 -4.85 -15.23 -15.19
C SER A 433 -5.85 -14.18 -15.70
N ASP A 434 -6.94 -13.95 -14.97
CA ASP A 434 -8.05 -13.06 -15.35
C ASP A 434 -7.93 -11.64 -14.75
N ILE A 435 -6.73 -11.23 -14.28
CA ILE A 435 -6.51 -9.86 -13.82
C ILE A 435 -6.81 -8.88 -14.94
N GLY A 436 -7.62 -7.85 -14.67
CA GLY A 436 -8.02 -6.87 -15.66
C GLY A 436 -9.23 -7.26 -16.52
N TRP A 437 -9.88 -8.41 -16.29
CA TRP A 437 -10.99 -8.91 -17.12
C TRP A 437 -12.14 -7.91 -17.33
N ARG A 438 -12.26 -6.89 -16.47
CA ARG A 438 -13.29 -5.84 -16.57
C ARG A 438 -12.97 -4.77 -17.62
N VAL A 439 -11.71 -4.72 -18.11
CA VAL A 439 -11.19 -3.63 -18.95
C VAL A 439 -10.42 -4.13 -20.19
N LEU A 440 -10.34 -5.45 -20.39
CA LEU A 440 -9.71 -6.11 -21.53
C LEU A 440 -10.70 -6.53 -22.61
#